data_b8960e481212e94f2bd9846ae91b0857
#
_entry.id   b8960e481212e94f2bd9846ae91b0857
#
_cell.length_a   1.000
_cell.length_b   1.000
_cell.length_c   1.000
_cell.angle_alpha   90.00
_cell.angle_beta   90.00
_cell.angle_gamma   90.00
#
_symmetry.space_group_name_H-M   'P 1'
#
loop_
_entity.id
_entity.type
_entity.pdbx_description
1 polymer ?
#
loop_
_entity_poly.entity_id
_entity_poly.type
_entity_poly.pdbx_seq_one_letter_code
_entity_poly.pdbx_strand_id
1 'polypeptide(L)'
;MDASTTALGIQKSRRGRSSTPRALRRPNSCKLMDNPTQKKSLLIGVDPDTEASGWAVINLNDRTIHLDTMPFLRVLDLLDEWRCEEDERYLDTEYSYRFVLEDIWSTAHNWHASPRDNHRVVAKKGYHLGRCAMVGELLRDAIQAKEFPIICQKPLLKHWRGQDGKITHSEILGVCRHHNLTLPKSKIARTNQEERDALLLAIHHLATPTKLFDK
;
A
#
# COMPACT_ATOMS: atom_id res chain seq x y z
N MET A 1 13.35 8.91 -67.55
CA MET A 1 13.46 10.35 -67.72
C MET A 1 13.80 10.90 -66.35
N ASP A 2 14.85 11.27 -66.08
CA ASP A 2 16.22 11.67 -66.29
C ASP A 2 16.81 11.92 -64.89
N ALA A 3 17.79 11.31 -64.69
CA ALA A 3 19.13 11.46 -64.19
C ALA A 3 19.61 12.91 -64.07
N SER A 4 20.24 13.26 -62.96
CA SER A 4 21.42 14.12 -62.99
C SER A 4 22.25 13.96 -61.71
N THR A 5 23.32 13.27 -61.92
CA THR A 5 24.56 13.20 -61.15
C THR A 5 25.29 14.54 -61.19
N THR A 6 25.85 15.00 -60.07
CA THR A 6 27.07 15.79 -60.12
C THR A 6 27.97 15.52 -58.94
N ALA A 7 29.17 15.17 -59.25
CA ALA A 7 30.28 14.78 -58.41
C ALA A 7 31.22 15.94 -58.10
N LEU A 8 32.17 15.69 -57.19
CA LEU A 8 33.51 16.19 -57.00
C LEU A 8 33.80 17.50 -56.24
N GLY A 9 34.61 17.28 -55.20
CA GLY A 9 35.38 18.34 -54.56
C GLY A 9 36.32 17.82 -53.50
N ILE A 10 37.35 17.08 -53.88
CA ILE A 10 38.49 16.71 -53.02
C ILE A 10 39.37 17.94 -52.80
N GLN A 11 39.64 18.30 -51.53
CA GLN A 11 40.83 19.08 -51.21
C GLN A 11 41.61 18.47 -50.06
N LYS A 12 42.83 18.09 -50.35
CA LYS A 12 43.88 17.66 -49.41
C LYS A 12 44.58 18.89 -48.78
N SER A 13 45.20 18.60 -47.66
CA SER A 13 46.38 19.23 -47.06
C SER A 13 46.17 20.20 -45.91
N ARG A 14 46.62 19.85 -44.69
CA ARG A 14 47.93 20.17 -44.17
C ARG A 14 48.21 19.60 -42.81
N ARG A 15 49.40 19.03 -42.62
CA ARG A 15 50.06 18.61 -41.41
C ARG A 15 50.21 19.78 -40.41
N GLY A 16 50.14 19.50 -39.13
CA GLY A 16 50.69 20.46 -38.20
C GLY A 16 50.39 20.22 -36.73
N ARG A 17 51.36 19.60 -36.06
CA ARG A 17 51.70 19.75 -34.64
C ARG A 17 50.99 18.85 -33.61
N SER A 18 51.76 17.84 -33.17
CA SER A 18 51.61 17.16 -31.90
C SER A 18 51.66 18.18 -30.73
N SER A 19 50.59 18.26 -30.01
CA SER A 19 50.58 18.80 -28.65
C SER A 19 50.09 17.71 -27.71
N THR A 20 50.99 17.23 -26.87
CA THR A 20 50.76 16.31 -25.76
C THR A 20 49.56 16.79 -24.94
N PRO A 21 48.58 15.95 -24.67
CA PRO A 21 47.49 16.34 -23.79
C PRO A 21 48.00 16.46 -22.36
N ARG A 22 47.95 17.66 -21.82
CA ARG A 22 48.14 18.00 -20.42
C ARG A 22 47.19 17.13 -19.61
N ALA A 23 47.73 16.25 -18.75
CA ALA A 23 46.99 15.43 -17.85
C ALA A 23 46.00 16.32 -17.04
N LEU A 24 44.71 16.18 -17.35
CA LEU A 24 43.65 16.74 -16.56
C LEU A 24 43.70 16.06 -15.16
N ARG A 25 44.13 16.85 -14.18
CA ARG A 25 43.97 16.49 -12.79
C ARG A 25 42.49 16.14 -12.58
N ARG A 26 42.22 14.88 -12.20
CA ARG A 26 40.89 14.45 -11.72
C ARG A 26 40.54 15.36 -10.57
N PRO A 27 39.38 16.05 -10.59
CA PRO A 27 38.90 16.75 -9.40
C PRO A 27 38.76 15.72 -8.29
N ASN A 28 39.20 16.13 -7.10
CA ASN A 28 39.07 15.36 -5.86
C ASN A 28 37.70 14.71 -5.81
N SER A 29 37.68 13.40 -5.53
CA SER A 29 36.48 12.65 -5.24
C SER A 29 35.66 13.46 -4.23
N CYS A 30 34.59 14.05 -4.71
CA CYS A 30 33.53 14.56 -3.85
C CYS A 30 33.15 13.33 -3.01
N LYS A 31 33.46 13.35 -1.72
CA LYS A 31 32.83 12.45 -0.77
C LYS A 31 31.33 12.72 -0.92
N LEU A 32 30.63 11.84 -1.65
CA LEU A 32 29.20 11.74 -1.50
C LEU A 32 28.99 11.61 0.02
N MET A 33 28.45 12.62 0.64
CA MET A 33 27.88 12.50 1.97
C MET A 33 26.82 11.44 1.80
N ASP A 34 27.03 10.29 2.42
CA ASP A 34 26.02 9.27 2.60
C ASP A 34 24.89 9.93 3.40
N ASN A 35 23.95 10.56 2.69
CA ASN A 35 22.68 10.93 3.29
C ASN A 35 22.05 9.60 3.71
N PRO A 36 21.76 9.39 4.99
CA PRO A 36 21.13 8.14 5.42
C PRO A 36 19.81 8.01 4.65
N THR A 37 19.69 6.93 3.89
CA THR A 37 18.45 6.57 3.19
C THR A 37 17.29 6.67 4.17
N GLN A 38 16.32 7.50 3.88
CA GLN A 38 15.19 7.71 4.78
C GLN A 38 14.27 6.49 4.71
N LYS A 39 14.26 5.67 5.76
CA LYS A 39 13.37 4.51 5.87
C LYS A 39 11.97 4.97 6.24
N LYS A 40 10.98 4.68 5.38
CA LYS A 40 9.55 4.87 5.66
C LYS A 40 8.90 3.55 6.02
N SER A 41 8.28 3.49 7.19
CA SER A 41 7.55 2.32 7.66
C SER A 41 6.06 2.54 7.53
N LEU A 42 5.40 1.73 6.71
CA LEU A 42 3.98 1.79 6.41
C LEU A 42 3.25 0.60 7.05
N LEU A 43 2.18 0.87 7.78
CA LEU A 43 1.27 -0.13 8.33
C LEU A 43 -0.06 -0.04 7.60
N ILE A 44 -0.46 -1.14 6.95
CA ILE A 44 -1.60 -1.18 6.05
C ILE A 44 -2.69 -2.05 6.66
N GLY A 45 -3.86 -1.49 6.94
CA GLY A 45 -5.06 -2.23 7.28
C GLY A 45 -5.92 -2.50 6.06
N VAL A 46 -6.42 -3.70 5.93
CA VAL A 46 -7.27 -4.13 4.80
C VAL A 46 -8.50 -4.83 5.32
N ASP A 47 -9.67 -4.30 4.96
CA ASP A 47 -10.99 -4.87 5.24
C ASP A 47 -11.57 -5.42 3.93
N PRO A 48 -11.57 -6.76 3.71
CA PRO A 48 -11.98 -7.36 2.44
C PRO A 48 -13.47 -7.19 2.16
N ASP A 49 -13.79 -6.66 0.98
CA ASP A 49 -15.17 -6.61 0.48
C ASP A 49 -15.23 -6.99 -1.01
N THR A 50 -16.41 -7.45 -1.44
CA THR A 50 -16.64 -7.97 -2.80
C THR A 50 -16.69 -6.90 -3.88
N GLU A 51 -17.01 -5.66 -3.54
CA GLU A 51 -17.07 -4.54 -4.46
C GLU A 51 -15.80 -3.71 -4.39
N ALA A 52 -15.46 -3.25 -3.19
CA ALA A 52 -14.24 -2.47 -2.95
C ALA A 52 -13.79 -2.65 -1.49
N SER A 53 -12.63 -3.26 -1.30
CA SER A 53 -12.02 -3.46 0.01
C SER A 53 -11.63 -2.15 0.67
N GLY A 54 -11.87 -2.02 1.98
CA GLY A 54 -11.39 -0.92 2.78
C GLY A 54 -9.86 -0.94 2.88
N TRP A 55 -9.25 0.23 2.78
CA TRP A 55 -7.81 0.38 2.73
C TRP A 55 -7.35 1.55 3.58
N ALA A 56 -6.47 1.29 4.53
CA ALA A 56 -5.90 2.30 5.39
C ALA A 56 -4.38 2.15 5.47
N VAL A 57 -3.64 3.20 5.13
CA VAL A 57 -2.18 3.24 5.24
C VAL A 57 -1.80 4.22 6.34
N ILE A 58 -1.08 3.77 7.33
CA ILE A 58 -0.49 4.62 8.38
C ILE A 58 1.00 4.71 8.15
N ASN A 59 1.52 5.90 7.87
CA ASN A 59 2.95 6.16 7.91
C ASN A 59 3.38 6.28 9.37
N LEU A 60 4.19 5.34 9.83
CA LEU A 60 4.61 5.26 11.23
C LEU A 60 5.66 6.31 11.60
N ASN A 61 6.34 6.92 10.62
CA ASN A 61 7.36 7.94 10.86
C ASN A 61 6.74 9.30 11.18
N ASP A 62 5.76 9.74 10.39
CA ASP A 62 5.13 11.06 10.52
C ASP A 62 3.68 11.02 11.03
N ARG A 63 3.15 9.80 11.28
CA ARG A 63 1.80 9.57 11.79
C ARG A 63 0.68 10.06 10.87
N THR A 64 0.96 10.19 9.59
CA THR A 64 -0.06 10.51 8.58
C THR A 64 -0.82 9.26 8.15
N ILE A 65 -2.09 9.47 7.76
CA ILE A 65 -2.99 8.41 7.31
C ILE A 65 -3.39 8.69 5.86
N HIS A 66 -3.44 7.64 5.05
CA HIS A 66 -4.18 7.62 3.80
C HIS A 66 -5.32 6.61 3.88
N LEU A 67 -6.52 6.98 3.42
CA LEU A 67 -7.72 6.12 3.43
C LEU A 67 -8.32 6.05 2.03
N ASP A 68 -8.68 4.85 1.62
CA ASP A 68 -9.34 4.61 0.34
C ASP A 68 -10.22 3.35 0.40
N THR A 69 -11.01 3.13 -0.64
CA THR A 69 -11.66 1.86 -0.94
C THR A 69 -11.30 1.46 -2.37
N MET A 70 -10.82 0.24 -2.55
CA MET A 70 -10.28 -0.20 -3.83
C MET A 70 -10.91 -1.51 -4.29
N PRO A 71 -11.32 -1.61 -5.58
CA PRO A 71 -11.66 -2.88 -6.20
C PRO A 71 -10.47 -3.85 -6.17
N PHE A 72 -10.75 -5.15 -6.11
CA PHE A 72 -9.74 -6.21 -5.99
C PHE A 72 -8.59 -6.07 -7.00
N LEU A 73 -8.88 -5.85 -8.28
CA LEU A 73 -7.85 -5.71 -9.31
C LEU A 73 -6.94 -4.50 -9.07
N ARG A 74 -7.50 -3.37 -8.59
CA ARG A 74 -6.68 -2.20 -8.27
C ARG A 74 -5.73 -2.46 -7.09
N VAL A 75 -6.15 -3.29 -6.13
CA VAL A 75 -5.25 -3.72 -5.03
C VAL A 75 -4.08 -4.53 -5.59
N LEU A 76 -4.32 -5.45 -6.53
CA LEU A 76 -3.25 -6.23 -7.17
C LEU A 76 -2.26 -5.32 -7.90
N ASP A 77 -2.74 -4.36 -8.70
CA ASP A 77 -1.90 -3.38 -9.38
C ASP A 77 -1.03 -2.61 -8.38
N LEU A 78 -1.61 -2.16 -7.26
CA LEU A 78 -0.90 -1.42 -6.22
C LEU A 78 0.19 -2.26 -5.54
N LEU A 79 -0.08 -3.55 -5.29
CA LEU A 79 0.93 -4.47 -4.74
C LEU A 79 2.10 -4.68 -5.72
N ASP A 80 1.82 -4.72 -7.02
CA ASP A 80 2.85 -4.79 -8.05
C ASP A 80 3.67 -3.49 -8.11
N GLU A 81 3.02 -2.32 -8.08
CA GLU A 81 3.66 -1.00 -8.03
C GLU A 81 4.62 -0.93 -6.81
N TRP A 82 4.16 -1.30 -5.63
CA TRP A 82 4.96 -1.24 -4.40
C TRP A 82 6.12 -2.23 -4.38
N ARG A 83 5.95 -3.42 -4.98
CA ARG A 83 7.06 -4.38 -5.10
C ARG A 83 8.16 -3.85 -6.03
N CYS A 84 7.77 -3.23 -7.15
CA CYS A 84 8.73 -2.58 -8.06
C CYS A 84 9.48 -1.44 -7.37
N GLU A 85 8.83 -0.64 -6.53
CA GLU A 85 9.47 0.45 -5.77
C GLU A 85 10.52 -0.07 -4.77
N GLU A 86 10.29 -1.23 -4.14
CA GLU A 86 11.28 -1.85 -3.26
C GLU A 86 12.52 -2.37 -4.02
N ASP A 87 12.34 -2.83 -5.26
CA ASP A 87 13.41 -3.37 -6.09
C ASP A 87 14.25 -2.27 -6.77
N GLU A 88 13.72 -1.06 -6.92
CA GLU A 88 14.43 0.08 -7.49
C GLU A 88 15.41 0.70 -6.48
N ARG A 89 16.64 0.19 -6.44
CA ARG A 89 17.75 0.62 -5.56
C ARG A 89 18.22 2.08 -5.77
N TYR A 90 17.51 2.86 -6.56
CA TYR A 90 17.83 4.25 -6.90
C TYR A 90 16.98 5.28 -6.16
N LEU A 91 16.03 4.85 -5.32
CA LEU A 91 15.23 5.77 -4.53
C LEU A 91 15.96 6.11 -3.22
N ASP A 92 16.07 7.39 -2.92
CA ASP A 92 16.62 7.89 -1.65
C ASP A 92 15.76 7.49 -0.42
N THR A 93 14.70 6.73 -0.65
CA THR A 93 13.73 6.31 0.37
C THR A 93 13.52 4.80 0.31
N GLU A 94 13.81 4.12 1.41
CA GLU A 94 13.49 2.71 1.62
C GLU A 94 12.10 2.59 2.25
N TYR A 95 11.21 1.79 1.65
CA TYR A 95 9.89 1.51 2.18
C TYR A 95 9.90 0.16 2.91
N SER A 96 9.18 0.08 4.03
CA SER A 96 8.89 -1.16 4.75
C SER A 96 7.38 -1.26 4.90
N TYR A 97 6.77 -2.17 4.17
CA TYR A 97 5.33 -2.41 4.18
C TYR A 97 4.99 -3.52 5.18
N ARG A 98 3.92 -3.35 5.95
CA ARG A 98 3.38 -4.36 6.86
C ARG A 98 1.87 -4.36 6.75
N PHE A 99 1.28 -5.52 6.49
CA PHE A 99 -0.15 -5.67 6.25
C PHE A 99 -0.87 -6.28 7.46
N VAL A 100 -2.06 -5.77 7.72
CA VAL A 100 -3.05 -6.35 8.64
C VAL A 100 -4.32 -6.57 7.83
N LEU A 101 -4.66 -7.82 7.58
CA LEU A 101 -5.82 -8.22 6.78
C LEU A 101 -6.88 -8.83 7.71
N GLU A 102 -8.15 -8.42 7.58
CA GLU A 102 -9.22 -9.05 8.35
C GLU A 102 -9.43 -10.50 7.90
N ASP A 103 -9.32 -11.43 8.86
CA ASP A 103 -9.50 -12.87 8.66
C ASP A 103 -10.95 -13.26 8.92
N ILE A 104 -11.78 -13.17 7.91
CA ILE A 104 -13.18 -13.59 7.97
C ILE A 104 -13.39 -15.04 7.55
N TRP A 105 -12.40 -15.68 6.89
CA TRP A 105 -12.50 -17.06 6.40
C TRP A 105 -12.20 -18.12 7.45
N SER A 106 -11.45 -17.82 8.50
CA SER A 106 -11.18 -18.78 9.57
C SER A 106 -12.35 -18.98 10.52
N THR A 107 -13.44 -18.24 10.35
CA THR A 107 -14.61 -18.31 11.21
C THR A 107 -15.64 -19.28 10.64
N ALA A 108 -15.83 -20.40 11.33
CA ALA A 108 -16.66 -21.53 10.88
C ALA A 108 -18.18 -21.28 10.86
N HIS A 109 -18.68 -20.14 11.35
CA HIS A 109 -20.11 -19.88 11.46
C HIS A 109 -20.49 -18.47 10.98
N ASN A 110 -21.73 -18.34 10.52
CA ASN A 110 -22.28 -17.06 10.09
C ASN A 110 -22.70 -16.21 11.30
N TRP A 111 -21.76 -15.41 11.84
CA TRP A 111 -22.04 -14.52 12.98
C TRP A 111 -22.95 -13.32 12.64
N HIS A 112 -23.24 -13.09 11.36
CA HIS A 112 -24.20 -12.09 10.93
C HIS A 112 -25.65 -12.60 10.97
N ALA A 113 -25.86 -13.91 11.14
CA ALA A 113 -27.18 -14.47 11.25
C ALA A 113 -27.78 -14.16 12.63
N SER A 114 -29.03 -13.66 12.64
CA SER A 114 -29.83 -13.46 13.83
C SER A 114 -30.83 -14.60 14.00
N PRO A 115 -31.18 -14.99 15.24
CA PRO A 115 -32.29 -15.94 15.45
C PRO A 115 -33.63 -15.50 14.87
N ARG A 116 -33.78 -14.22 14.53
CA ARG A 116 -34.99 -13.66 13.91
C ARG A 116 -34.94 -13.69 12.37
N ASP A 117 -33.82 -14.06 11.80
CA ASP A 117 -33.66 -14.13 10.34
C ASP A 117 -34.36 -15.37 9.79
N ASN A 118 -35.10 -15.20 8.70
CA ASN A 118 -35.65 -16.35 7.96
C ASN A 118 -34.54 -17.00 7.10
N HIS A 119 -34.78 -18.22 6.60
CA HIS A 119 -33.81 -18.99 5.81
C HIS A 119 -33.25 -18.24 4.60
N ARG A 120 -34.05 -17.42 3.91
CA ARG A 120 -33.59 -16.63 2.76
C ARG A 120 -32.60 -15.56 3.17
N VAL A 121 -32.85 -14.88 4.31
CA VAL A 121 -31.96 -13.85 4.85
C VAL A 121 -30.66 -14.49 5.32
N VAL A 122 -30.73 -15.63 6.03
CA VAL A 122 -29.53 -16.36 6.47
C VAL A 122 -28.70 -16.81 5.26
N ALA A 123 -29.34 -17.38 4.24
CA ALA A 123 -28.65 -17.80 3.02
C ALA A 123 -27.99 -16.62 2.30
N LYS A 124 -28.69 -15.47 2.17
CA LYS A 124 -28.11 -14.27 1.56
C LYS A 124 -26.92 -13.74 2.34
N LYS A 125 -27.02 -13.65 3.65
CA LYS A 125 -25.90 -13.23 4.52
C LYS A 125 -24.72 -14.18 4.41
N GLY A 126 -24.95 -15.50 4.40
CA GLY A 126 -23.91 -16.50 4.22
C GLY A 126 -23.24 -16.41 2.84
N TYR A 127 -24.02 -16.19 1.78
CA TYR A 127 -23.48 -15.98 0.43
C TYR A 127 -22.56 -14.75 0.36
N HIS A 128 -22.97 -13.60 0.93
CA HIS A 128 -22.13 -12.40 0.97
C HIS A 128 -20.86 -12.62 1.79
N LEU A 129 -21.00 -13.24 2.98
CA LEU A 129 -19.86 -13.55 3.83
C LEU A 129 -18.85 -14.46 3.11
N GLY A 130 -19.34 -15.51 2.42
CA GLY A 130 -18.48 -16.40 1.65
C GLY A 130 -17.73 -15.70 0.51
N ARG A 131 -18.39 -14.74 -0.15
CA ARG A 131 -17.73 -13.93 -1.18
C ARG A 131 -16.65 -13.03 -0.61
N CYS A 132 -16.93 -12.32 0.51
CA CYS A 132 -15.93 -11.50 1.19
C CYS A 132 -14.77 -12.36 1.71
N ALA A 133 -15.06 -13.55 2.27
CA ALA A 133 -14.05 -14.50 2.69
C ALA A 133 -13.12 -14.91 1.54
N MET A 134 -13.67 -15.22 0.36
CA MET A 134 -12.88 -15.53 -0.84
C MET A 134 -11.99 -14.37 -1.26
N VAL A 135 -12.52 -13.13 -1.26
CA VAL A 135 -11.70 -11.94 -1.55
C VAL A 135 -10.56 -11.81 -0.55
N GLY A 136 -10.83 -12.01 0.74
CA GLY A 136 -9.82 -11.98 1.80
C GLY A 136 -8.72 -13.02 1.59
N GLU A 137 -9.08 -14.27 1.28
CA GLU A 137 -8.10 -15.34 0.98
C GLU A 137 -7.24 -14.99 -0.23
N LEU A 138 -7.85 -14.51 -1.32
CA LEU A 138 -7.12 -14.10 -2.52
C LEU A 138 -6.18 -12.90 -2.26
N LEU A 139 -6.61 -11.93 -1.43
CA LEU A 139 -5.76 -10.81 -1.04
C LEU A 139 -4.59 -11.28 -0.18
N ARG A 140 -4.83 -12.19 0.79
CA ARG A 140 -3.75 -12.82 1.59
C ARG A 140 -2.71 -13.45 0.67
N ASP A 141 -3.15 -14.29 -0.25
CA ASP A 141 -2.28 -15.03 -1.15
C ASP A 141 -1.50 -14.09 -2.08
N ALA A 142 -2.15 -13.01 -2.58
CA ALA A 142 -1.49 -12.00 -3.38
C ALA A 142 -0.41 -11.23 -2.61
N ILE A 143 -0.71 -10.80 -1.36
CA ILE A 143 0.24 -10.10 -0.49
C ILE A 143 1.43 -11.00 -0.17
N GLN A 144 1.18 -12.28 0.17
CA GLN A 144 2.23 -13.26 0.47
C GLN A 144 3.08 -13.60 -0.77
N ALA A 145 2.46 -13.71 -1.96
CA ALA A 145 3.19 -13.95 -3.21
C ALA A 145 4.16 -12.82 -3.57
N LYS A 146 3.92 -11.60 -3.06
CA LYS A 146 4.84 -10.45 -3.18
C LYS A 146 5.83 -10.36 -2.00
N GLU A 147 5.83 -11.37 -1.11
CA GLU A 147 6.71 -11.43 0.05
C GLU A 147 6.53 -10.26 1.06
N PHE A 148 5.37 -9.60 1.04
CA PHE A 148 5.07 -8.58 2.04
C PHE A 148 4.70 -9.22 3.39
N PRO A 149 5.26 -8.73 4.51
CA PRO A 149 4.90 -9.16 5.86
C PRO A 149 3.41 -8.90 6.16
N ILE A 150 2.68 -9.95 6.59
CA ILE A 150 1.23 -9.89 6.81
C ILE A 150 0.82 -10.58 8.10
N ILE A 151 -0.13 -9.96 8.82
CA ILE A 151 -0.90 -10.57 9.90
C ILE A 151 -2.36 -10.69 9.46
N CYS A 152 -2.93 -11.90 9.58
CA CYS A 152 -4.37 -12.13 9.44
C CYS A 152 -5.02 -11.94 10.81
N GLN A 153 -5.82 -10.87 10.96
CA GLN A 153 -6.49 -10.47 12.19
C GLN A 153 -7.95 -10.91 12.16
N LYS A 154 -8.38 -11.72 13.14
CA LYS A 154 -9.82 -12.03 13.31
C LYS A 154 -10.64 -10.76 13.42
N PRO A 155 -11.92 -10.79 12.97
CA PRO A 155 -12.79 -9.63 13.04
C PRO A 155 -12.78 -8.98 14.44
N LEU A 156 -12.60 -7.66 14.47
CA LEU A 156 -12.60 -6.92 15.72
C LEU A 156 -14.01 -6.86 16.33
N LEU A 157 -14.09 -6.91 17.66
CA LEU A 157 -15.37 -6.80 18.36
C LEU A 157 -16.00 -5.42 18.09
N LYS A 158 -17.25 -5.44 17.63
CA LYS A 158 -18.04 -4.24 17.35
C LYS A 158 -18.74 -3.77 18.62
N HIS A 159 -18.29 -2.66 19.21
CA HIS A 159 -18.83 -2.09 20.45
C HIS A 159 -19.02 -0.57 20.37
N TRP A 160 -19.01 -0.04 19.15
CA TRP A 160 -19.14 1.38 18.90
C TRP A 160 -20.61 1.82 18.79
N ARG A 161 -20.84 3.12 18.70
CA ARG A 161 -22.20 3.71 18.72
C ARG A 161 -22.95 3.64 17.40
N GLY A 162 -22.28 3.30 16.32
CA GLY A 162 -22.90 3.19 15.00
C GLY A 162 -23.84 1.99 14.88
N GLN A 163 -24.52 1.90 13.76
CA GLN A 163 -25.42 0.79 13.47
C GLN A 163 -24.64 -0.55 13.56
N ASP A 164 -25.26 -1.56 14.17
CA ASP A 164 -24.66 -2.89 14.39
C ASP A 164 -23.32 -2.85 15.14
N GLY A 165 -23.12 -1.83 16.00
CA GLY A 165 -21.91 -1.65 16.79
C GLY A 165 -20.70 -1.18 15.97
N LYS A 166 -20.90 -0.75 14.74
CA LYS A 166 -19.84 -0.22 13.88
C LYS A 166 -19.36 1.15 14.36
N ILE A 167 -18.07 1.46 14.11
CA ILE A 167 -17.50 2.74 14.50
C ILE A 167 -18.06 3.88 13.63
N THR A 168 -18.43 4.98 14.26
CA THR A 168 -18.87 6.20 13.57
C THR A 168 -17.70 7.07 13.14
N HIS A 169 -17.96 8.02 12.25
CA HIS A 169 -16.94 8.99 11.83
C HIS A 169 -16.39 9.81 13.02
N SER A 170 -17.26 10.26 13.93
CA SER A 170 -16.82 11.04 15.10
C SER A 170 -15.97 10.23 16.07
N GLU A 171 -16.28 8.94 16.24
CA GLU A 171 -15.49 8.04 17.09
C GLU A 171 -14.12 7.77 16.50
N ILE A 172 -14.00 7.50 15.17
CA ILE A 172 -12.71 7.28 14.55
C ILE A 172 -11.80 8.51 14.61
N LEU A 173 -12.37 9.73 14.52
CA LEU A 173 -11.60 10.96 14.76
C LEU A 173 -11.07 11.03 16.19
N GLY A 174 -11.84 10.55 17.16
CA GLY A 174 -11.40 10.43 18.56
C GLY A 174 -10.25 9.45 18.72
N VAL A 175 -10.36 8.28 18.09
CA VAL A 175 -9.31 7.24 18.09
C VAL A 175 -8.03 7.77 17.43
N CYS A 176 -8.13 8.43 16.27
CA CYS A 176 -6.97 9.03 15.60
C CYS A 176 -6.26 10.03 16.49
N ARG A 177 -7.00 10.93 17.17
CA ARG A 177 -6.41 11.90 18.12
C ARG A 177 -5.72 11.21 19.28
N HIS A 178 -6.32 10.17 19.84
CA HIS A 178 -5.72 9.39 20.94
C HIS A 178 -4.37 8.79 20.56
N HIS A 179 -4.23 8.33 19.32
CA HIS A 179 -3.01 7.72 18.79
C HIS A 179 -2.06 8.73 18.09
N ASN A 180 -2.35 10.05 18.16
CA ASN A 180 -1.59 11.10 17.47
C ASN A 180 -1.48 10.85 15.95
N LEU A 181 -2.57 10.38 15.33
CA LEU A 181 -2.65 10.12 13.91
C LEU A 181 -3.34 11.28 13.18
N THR A 182 -2.80 11.66 12.02
CA THR A 182 -3.31 12.78 11.21
C THR A 182 -4.03 12.28 9.98
N LEU A 183 -5.35 12.55 9.92
CA LEU A 183 -6.18 12.26 8.74
C LEU A 183 -5.92 13.27 7.62
N PRO A 184 -6.00 12.86 6.34
CA PRO A 184 -5.93 13.79 5.22
C PRO A 184 -7.12 14.76 5.24
N LYS A 185 -6.92 15.98 4.77
CA LYS A 185 -7.96 17.03 4.78
C LYS A 185 -9.27 16.58 4.14
N SER A 186 -9.22 15.79 3.08
CA SER A 186 -10.39 15.23 2.40
C SER A 186 -11.22 14.27 3.25
N LYS A 187 -10.64 13.68 4.29
CA LYS A 187 -11.31 12.69 5.17
C LYS A 187 -11.70 13.25 6.54
N ILE A 188 -11.38 14.52 6.82
CA ILE A 188 -11.76 15.18 8.09
C ILE A 188 -13.28 15.34 8.20
N ALA A 189 -13.96 15.63 7.09
CA ALA A 189 -15.41 15.84 7.10
C ALA A 189 -16.19 14.52 7.07
N ARG A 190 -15.67 13.49 6.39
CA ARG A 190 -16.37 12.21 6.20
C ARG A 190 -15.40 11.09 5.85
N THR A 191 -15.67 9.90 6.43
CA THR A 191 -15.10 8.59 6.04
C THR A 191 -16.24 7.62 5.75
N ASN A 192 -16.03 6.64 4.88
CA ASN A 192 -16.98 5.54 4.72
C ASN A 192 -16.72 4.44 5.78
N GLN A 193 -17.53 3.38 5.81
CA GLN A 193 -17.43 2.34 6.83
C GLN A 193 -16.19 1.46 6.60
N GLU A 194 -15.96 1.04 5.36
CA GLU A 194 -14.85 0.16 4.99
C GLU A 194 -13.49 0.83 5.30
N GLU A 195 -13.36 2.14 5.04
CA GLU A 195 -12.17 2.92 5.43
C GLU A 195 -11.94 2.91 6.94
N ARG A 196 -13.03 3.00 7.73
CA ARG A 196 -12.93 3.02 9.20
C ARG A 196 -12.58 1.66 9.77
N ASP A 197 -13.17 0.59 9.23
CA ASP A 197 -12.90 -0.77 9.66
C ASP A 197 -11.44 -1.15 9.32
N ALA A 198 -10.96 -0.84 8.10
CA ALA A 198 -9.55 -0.99 7.72
C ALA A 198 -8.60 -0.18 8.63
N LEU A 199 -8.96 1.07 8.96
CA LEU A 199 -8.13 1.88 9.85
C LEU A 199 -8.06 1.32 11.27
N LEU A 200 -9.17 0.77 11.79
CA LEU A 200 -9.17 0.12 13.11
C LEU A 200 -8.24 -1.10 13.13
N LEU A 201 -8.22 -1.90 12.07
CA LEU A 201 -7.29 -3.04 11.94
C LEU A 201 -5.84 -2.57 12.03
N ALA A 202 -5.47 -1.53 11.27
CA ALA A 202 -4.13 -0.96 11.34
C ALA A 202 -3.80 -0.40 12.73
N ILE A 203 -4.72 0.36 13.34
CA ILE A 203 -4.54 0.94 14.68
C ILE A 203 -4.36 -0.15 15.75
N HIS A 204 -5.09 -1.26 15.66
CA HIS A 204 -4.96 -2.39 16.58
C HIS A 204 -3.54 -2.95 16.61
N HIS A 205 -2.80 -2.83 15.52
CA HIS A 205 -1.42 -3.34 15.38
C HIS A 205 -0.33 -2.25 15.42
N LEU A 206 -0.63 -1.01 15.80
CA LEU A 206 0.36 0.08 15.88
C LEU A 206 1.58 -0.26 16.76
N ALA A 207 1.38 -0.99 17.84
CA ALA A 207 2.43 -1.38 18.78
C ALA A 207 2.98 -2.81 18.53
N THR A 208 2.49 -3.52 17.50
CA THR A 208 2.93 -4.89 17.20
C THR A 208 4.36 -4.90 16.67
N PRO A 209 5.28 -5.67 17.29
CA PRO A 209 6.66 -5.77 16.82
C PRO A 209 6.75 -6.30 15.38
N THR A 210 7.63 -5.75 14.56
CA THR A 210 7.82 -6.13 13.14
C THR A 210 8.02 -7.63 12.95
N LYS A 211 8.81 -8.27 13.83
CA LYS A 211 9.08 -9.74 13.78
C LYS A 211 7.84 -10.64 13.82
N LEU A 212 6.67 -10.12 14.24
CA LEU A 212 5.41 -10.90 14.25
C LEU A 212 4.71 -10.87 12.90
N PHE A 213 5.13 -10.02 11.97
CA PHE A 213 4.64 -9.98 10.60
C PHE A 213 5.40 -10.95 9.68
N ASP A 214 6.57 -11.44 10.10
CA ASP A 214 7.48 -12.27 9.30
C ASP A 214 7.22 -13.79 9.48
N LYS A 215 5.99 -14.19 9.91
CA LYS A 215 5.64 -15.59 10.23
C LYS A 215 4.81 -16.25 9.15
#